data_ba67de58d1a3e12582caf1d97135a60a
#
_entry.id   ba67de58d1a3e12582caf1d97135a60a
#
_cell.length_a   1.000
_cell.length_b   1.000
_cell.length_c   1.000
_cell.angle_alpha   90.00
_cell.angle_beta   90.00
_cell.angle_gamma   90.00
#
_symmetry.space_group_name_H-M   'P 1'
#
loop_
_entity.id
_entity.type
_entity.pdbx_description
1 polymer ?
#
loop_
_entity_poly.entity_id
_entity_poly.type
_entity_poly.pdbx_seq_one_letter_code
_entity_poly.pdbx_strand_id
1 'polypeptide(L)'
;MPLKSKIKGNYHENWFVKLFSSWKLPCKKVPLSGSLGGEHTGDLKLTINDKEYIVEVKYRAVDKFPSVFKVLQGKDIALYKRKTGDPRWVAIIPDKIMEDLIK
;
A
#
# COMPACT_ATOMS: atom_id res chain seq x y z
N MET A 1 -19.43 5.39 -11.39
CA MET A 1 -19.38 6.41 -10.36
C MET A 1 -18.04 6.40 -9.66
N PRO A 2 -17.31 7.49 -9.75
CA PRO A 2 -16.02 7.57 -9.06
C PRO A 2 -16.13 7.42 -7.55
N LEU A 3 -17.28 7.73 -7.01
CA LEU A 3 -17.49 7.68 -5.58
C LEU A 3 -17.31 6.26 -5.01
N LYS A 4 -17.84 5.27 -5.71
CA LYS A 4 -17.70 3.90 -5.25
C LYS A 4 -16.24 3.44 -5.23
N SER A 5 -15.49 3.84 -6.24
CA SER A 5 -14.08 3.47 -6.32
C SER A 5 -13.28 4.12 -5.18
N LYS A 6 -13.59 5.38 -4.87
CA LYS A 6 -12.91 6.06 -3.77
C LYS A 6 -13.22 5.41 -2.44
N ILE A 7 -14.48 5.01 -2.23
CA ILE A 7 -14.86 4.35 -0.98
C ILE A 7 -14.12 3.04 -0.83
N LYS A 8 -14.02 2.26 -1.90
CA LYS A 8 -13.30 1.00 -1.84
C LYS A 8 -11.81 1.21 -1.54
N GLY A 9 -11.20 2.18 -2.21
CA GLY A 9 -9.80 2.48 -1.98
C GLY A 9 -9.55 2.86 -0.53
N ASN A 10 -10.38 3.75 0.00
CA ASN A 10 -10.24 4.18 1.39
C ASN A 10 -10.43 3.03 2.36
N TYR A 11 -11.37 2.14 2.07
CA TYR A 11 -11.61 0.99 2.93
C TYR A 11 -10.36 0.13 3.07
N HIS A 12 -9.72 -0.20 1.95
CA HIS A 12 -8.55 -1.08 1.98
C HIS A 12 -7.33 -0.38 2.57
N GLU A 13 -7.16 0.90 2.28
CA GLU A 13 -6.08 1.66 2.88
C GLU A 13 -6.24 1.73 4.39
N ASN A 14 -7.44 2.04 4.86
CA ASN A 14 -7.72 2.10 6.29
C ASN A 14 -7.52 0.74 6.95
N TRP A 15 -7.87 -0.32 6.24
CA TRP A 15 -7.69 -1.67 6.74
C TRP A 15 -6.22 -1.94 7.07
N PHE A 16 -5.33 -1.55 6.15
CA PHE A 16 -3.90 -1.74 6.36
C PHE A 16 -3.35 -0.81 7.43
N VAL A 17 -3.84 0.43 7.50
CA VAL A 17 -3.41 1.34 8.55
C VAL A 17 -3.73 0.74 9.92
N LYS A 18 -4.92 0.20 10.08
CA LYS A 18 -5.29 -0.42 11.35
C LYS A 18 -4.46 -1.65 11.65
N LEU A 19 -4.23 -2.47 10.64
CA LEU A 19 -3.45 -3.68 10.83
C LEU A 19 -2.02 -3.37 11.28
N PHE A 20 -1.35 -2.48 10.56
CA PHE A 20 0.03 -2.15 10.92
C PHE A 20 0.12 -1.42 12.25
N SER A 21 -0.88 -0.60 12.57
CA SER A 21 -0.92 0.06 13.87
C SER A 21 -1.04 -0.98 14.99
N SER A 22 -1.80 -2.05 14.76
CA SER A 22 -1.93 -3.10 15.75
C SER A 22 -0.60 -3.84 15.95
N TRP A 23 0.27 -3.79 14.95
CA TRP A 23 1.62 -4.36 15.04
C TRP A 23 2.63 -3.35 15.58
N LYS A 24 2.16 -2.18 15.98
CA LYS A 24 3.00 -1.10 16.48
C LYS A 24 3.92 -0.53 15.41
N LEU A 25 3.48 -0.60 14.16
CA LEU A 25 4.19 0.01 13.04
C LEU A 25 3.41 1.25 12.62
N PRO A 26 3.98 2.45 12.81
CA PRO A 26 3.28 3.67 12.40
C PRO A 26 2.95 3.64 10.91
N CYS A 27 1.71 3.88 10.61
CA CYS A 27 1.25 3.86 9.22
C CYS A 27 0.19 4.93 9.05
N LYS A 28 0.32 5.73 8.00
CA LYS A 28 -0.63 6.79 7.73
C LYS A 28 -0.88 6.91 6.25
N LYS A 29 -2.04 7.45 5.91
CA LYS A 29 -2.40 7.65 4.51
C LYS A 29 -1.68 8.85 3.94
N VAL A 30 -1.29 8.75 2.67
CA VAL A 30 -0.70 9.88 1.97
C VAL A 30 -1.84 10.80 1.53
N PRO A 31 -1.75 12.10 1.80
CA PRO A 31 -2.79 13.02 1.40
C PRO A 31 -2.99 13.05 -0.11
N LEU A 32 -4.22 13.23 -0.52
CA LEU A 32 -4.57 13.26 -1.93
C LEU A 32 -4.12 14.51 -2.66
N SER A 33 -3.65 15.48 -1.91
CA SER A 33 -3.17 16.74 -2.50
C SER A 33 -2.10 16.50 -3.56
N GLY A 34 -1.45 15.36 -3.49
CA GLY A 34 -0.43 15.02 -4.47
C GLY A 34 -0.95 14.91 -5.88
N SER A 35 -2.24 14.73 -6.04
CA SER A 35 -2.82 14.59 -7.37
C SER A 35 -2.60 15.84 -8.22
N LEU A 36 -2.35 16.96 -7.59
CA LEU A 36 -2.15 18.21 -8.30
C LEU A 36 -0.78 18.30 -8.94
N GLY A 37 0.20 17.65 -8.35
CA GLY A 37 1.56 17.80 -8.85
C GLY A 37 2.14 16.57 -9.49
N GLY A 38 1.40 15.48 -9.51
CA GLY A 38 1.94 14.25 -10.03
C GLY A 38 3.07 13.69 -9.20
N GLU A 39 3.24 14.26 -8.04
CA GLU A 39 4.30 13.85 -7.12
C GLU A 39 3.82 12.84 -6.10
N HIS A 40 2.59 12.46 -6.18
CA HIS A 40 2.09 11.50 -5.22
C HIS A 40 2.82 10.19 -5.38
N THR A 41 3.10 9.59 -4.28
CA THR A 41 4.01 8.49 -4.24
C THR A 41 3.40 7.27 -3.57
N GLY A 42 2.16 7.02 -3.83
CA GLY A 42 1.52 5.83 -3.31
C GLY A 42 0.44 6.17 -2.30
N ASP A 43 -0.07 5.15 -1.66
CA ASP A 43 -1.25 5.27 -0.84
C ASP A 43 -0.96 5.46 0.64
N LEU A 44 0.11 4.85 1.13
CA LEU A 44 0.43 4.86 2.57
C LEU A 44 1.90 5.14 2.79
N LYS A 45 2.20 5.65 3.99
CA LYS A 45 3.56 5.73 4.50
C LYS A 45 3.67 4.82 5.70
N LEU A 46 4.56 3.86 5.62
CA LEU A 46 4.76 2.87 6.68
C LEU A 46 6.14 3.04 7.27
N THR A 47 6.24 3.14 8.59
CA THR A 47 7.51 3.30 9.26
C THR A 47 7.94 1.97 9.86
N ILE A 48 9.11 1.49 9.45
CA ILE A 48 9.72 0.27 9.99
C ILE A 48 11.16 0.59 10.34
N ASN A 49 11.54 0.31 11.59
CA ASN A 49 12.91 0.57 12.07
C ASN A 49 13.33 2.03 11.83
N ASP A 50 12.40 2.95 12.14
CA ASP A 50 12.63 4.39 12.06
C ASP A 50 12.83 4.91 10.64
N LYS A 51 12.46 4.13 9.64
CA LYS A 51 12.55 4.55 8.25
C LYS A 51 11.17 4.48 7.61
N GLU A 52 10.83 5.52 6.85
CA GLU A 52 9.54 5.57 6.16
C GLU A 52 9.61 4.93 4.79
N TYR A 53 8.62 4.12 4.49
CA TYR A 53 8.51 3.46 3.19
C TYR A 53 7.21 3.88 2.53
N ILE A 54 7.26 4.08 1.23
CA ILE A 54 6.09 4.42 0.43
C ILE A 54 5.43 3.13 -0.02
N VAL A 55 4.14 2.99 0.27
CA VAL A 55 3.41 1.75 0.05
C VAL A 55 2.26 1.98 -0.91
N GLU A 56 2.15 1.10 -1.88
CA GLU A 56 1.03 1.09 -2.83
C GLU A 56 0.08 -0.04 -2.44
N VAL A 57 -1.21 0.26 -2.38
CA VAL A 57 -2.23 -0.74 -2.04
C VAL A 57 -3.02 -1.07 -3.30
N LYS A 58 -3.09 -2.35 -3.62
CA LYS A 58 -3.88 -2.83 -4.76
C LYS A 58 -4.94 -3.80 -4.29
N TYR A 59 -6.12 -3.63 -4.82
CA TYR A 59 -7.25 -4.51 -4.54
C TYR A 59 -7.67 -5.22 -5.81
N ARG A 60 -7.86 -6.52 -5.73
CA ARG A 60 -8.30 -7.30 -6.88
C ARG A 60 -9.34 -8.32 -6.47
N ALA A 61 -10.48 -8.28 -7.15
CA ALA A 61 -11.54 -9.23 -6.87
C ALA A 61 -11.21 -10.62 -7.44
N VAL A 62 -10.39 -10.65 -8.47
CA VAL A 62 -9.98 -11.92 -9.11
C VAL A 62 -8.49 -12.11 -8.90
N ASP A 63 -8.05 -13.35 -9.08
CA ASP A 63 -6.66 -13.71 -8.83
C ASP A 63 -5.78 -13.36 -10.03
N LYS A 64 -5.73 -12.07 -10.34
CA LYS A 64 -4.99 -11.58 -11.48
C LYS A 64 -4.18 -10.37 -11.03
N PHE A 65 -2.88 -10.48 -11.13
CA PHE A 65 -2.00 -9.44 -10.61
C PHE A 65 -1.43 -8.60 -11.75
N PRO A 66 -1.42 -7.27 -11.62
CA PRO A 66 -0.79 -6.41 -12.63
C PRO A 66 0.72 -6.59 -12.61
N SER A 67 1.39 -6.01 -13.59
CA SER A 67 2.84 -6.07 -13.65
C SER A 67 3.45 -5.56 -12.35
N VAL A 68 4.25 -6.41 -11.69
CA VAL A 68 4.82 -6.14 -10.39
C VAL A 68 5.71 -4.89 -10.42
N PHE A 69 6.61 -4.84 -11.38
CA PHE A 69 7.55 -3.73 -11.43
C PHE A 69 6.87 -2.42 -11.79
N LYS A 70 5.80 -2.49 -12.56
CA LYS A 70 5.05 -1.29 -12.89
C LYS A 70 4.32 -0.74 -11.67
N VAL A 71 3.76 -1.64 -10.85
CA VAL A 71 3.08 -1.25 -9.63
C VAL A 71 4.05 -0.60 -8.64
N LEU A 72 5.27 -1.11 -8.59
CA LEU A 72 6.29 -0.62 -7.68
C LEU A 72 6.99 0.65 -8.14
N GLN A 73 6.72 1.11 -9.35
CA GLN A 73 7.41 2.28 -9.88
C GLN A 73 7.20 3.50 -8.99
N GLY A 74 8.30 4.02 -8.44
CA GLY A 74 8.23 5.14 -7.53
C GLY A 74 7.75 4.81 -6.13
N LYS A 75 7.61 3.52 -5.80
CA LYS A 75 7.17 3.06 -4.49
C LYS A 75 8.18 2.09 -3.92
N ASP A 76 8.09 1.88 -2.61
CA ASP A 76 8.99 0.95 -1.93
C ASP A 76 8.38 -0.42 -1.77
N ILE A 77 7.09 -0.50 -1.46
CA ILE A 77 6.41 -1.76 -1.17
C ILE A 77 5.03 -1.73 -1.82
N ALA A 78 4.58 -2.85 -2.33
CA ALA A 78 3.21 -2.97 -2.81
C ALA A 78 2.48 -4.03 -2.01
N LEU A 79 1.24 -3.71 -1.62
CA LEU A 79 0.37 -4.64 -0.90
C LEU A 79 -0.78 -5.01 -1.81
N TYR A 80 -0.99 -6.30 -1.95
CA TYR A 80 -2.05 -6.82 -2.80
C TYR A 80 -3.09 -7.52 -1.94
N LYS A 81 -4.30 -7.00 -1.93
CA LYS A 81 -5.37 -7.54 -1.13
C LYS A 81 -6.45 -8.15 -2.01
N ARG A 82 -6.97 -9.29 -1.60
CA ARG A 82 -8.06 -9.96 -2.29
C ARG A 82 -9.37 -9.24 -2.01
N LYS A 83 -10.42 -9.73 -2.60
CA LYS A 83 -11.75 -9.10 -2.49
C LYS A 83 -12.21 -8.95 -1.05
N THR A 84 -13.16 -8.06 -0.86
CA THR A 84 -13.77 -7.84 0.45
C THR A 84 -14.30 -9.16 1.01
N GLY A 85 -14.00 -9.40 2.27
CA GLY A 85 -14.40 -10.65 2.91
C GLY A 85 -13.31 -11.70 2.91
N ASP A 86 -12.27 -11.52 2.10
CA ASP A 86 -11.11 -12.41 2.08
C ASP A 86 -9.95 -11.68 2.76
N PRO A 87 -9.54 -12.08 3.96
CA PRO A 87 -8.53 -11.35 4.71
C PRO A 87 -7.11 -11.57 4.21
N ARG A 88 -6.93 -12.42 3.22
CA ARG A 88 -5.58 -12.71 2.74
C ARG A 88 -5.00 -11.55 1.95
N TRP A 89 -3.72 -11.33 2.13
CA TRP A 89 -2.99 -10.31 1.39
C TRP A 89 -1.53 -10.72 1.30
N VAL A 90 -0.85 -10.14 0.34
CA VAL A 90 0.59 -10.40 0.18
C VAL A 90 1.30 -9.07 0.03
N ALA A 91 2.56 -9.07 0.40
CA ALA A 91 3.41 -7.88 0.25
C ALA A 91 4.48 -8.19 -0.79
N ILE A 92 4.67 -7.24 -1.69
CA ILE A 92 5.72 -7.34 -2.69
C ILE A 92 6.81 -6.38 -2.28
N ILE A 93 7.97 -6.93 -1.94
CA ILE A 93 9.06 -6.16 -1.38
C ILE A 93 10.29 -6.33 -2.27
N PRO A 94 10.77 -5.24 -2.90
CA PRO A 94 11.98 -5.33 -3.71
C PRO A 94 13.17 -5.78 -2.88
N ASP A 95 14.15 -6.38 -3.54
CA ASP A 95 15.31 -6.94 -2.86
C ASP A 95 16.04 -5.93 -1.97
N LYS A 96 16.19 -4.70 -2.44
CA LYS A 96 16.89 -3.69 -1.65
C LYS A 96 16.11 -3.30 -0.41
N ILE A 97 14.80 -3.23 -0.52
CA ILE A 97 13.96 -2.91 0.63
C ILE A 97 14.00 -4.07 1.63
N MET A 98 13.94 -5.29 1.12
CA MET A 98 14.04 -6.46 1.98
C MET A 98 15.36 -6.45 2.76
N GLU A 99 16.44 -6.10 2.09
CA GLU A 99 17.74 -6.00 2.73
C GLU A 99 17.72 -4.97 3.86
N ASP A 100 17.09 -3.82 3.62
CA ASP A 100 16.94 -2.81 4.66
C ASP A 100 16.15 -3.32 5.85
N LEU A 101 15.11 -4.10 5.60
CA LEU A 101 14.23 -4.57 6.65
C LEU A 101 14.87 -5.58 7.59
N ILE A 102 15.81 -6.35 7.09
CA ILE A 102 16.44 -7.39 7.90
C ILE A 102 17.72 -6.94 8.62
N LYS A 103 18.11 -5.69 8.44
CA LYS A 103 19.30 -5.16 9.13
C LYS A 103 19.02 -4.75 10.54
#